data_bd4951a986bf416995895650f4a3c73b
#
_entry.id   bd4951a986bf416995895650f4a3c73b
#
_cell.length_a   1.000
_cell.length_b   1.000
_cell.length_c   1.000
_cell.angle_alpha   90.00
_cell.angle_beta   90.00
_cell.angle_gamma   90.00
#
_symmetry.space_group_name_H-M   'P 1'
#
loop_
_entity.id
_entity.type
_entity.pdbx_description
1 polymer ?
#
loop_
_entity_poly.entity_id
_entity_poly.type
_entity_poly.pdbx_seq_one_letter_code
_entity_poly.pdbx_strand_id
1 'polypeptide(L)'
;MADETPLQVLHEPERRAQTKSYMWLFRSGEDGGPPIILYKYSETRAGDNAVDFLHGFKGYLMCDGYSGYNKVPDAKRTACWAHIRRYLTDAIPKGKALDYTQPSVQGMLYINQLFHLEDVIRSKYSSFDAIKKARLEKKSR
;
A
#
# COMPACT_ATOMS: atom_id res chain seq x y z
N MET A 1 -4.14 4.49 -4.73
CA MET A 1 -3.08 3.59 -4.22
C MET A 1 -2.13 3.27 -5.36
N ALA A 2 -0.83 3.18 -5.08
CA ALA A 2 0.17 2.71 -6.06
C ALA A 2 1.05 1.66 -5.40
N ASP A 3 1.47 0.68 -6.19
CA ASP A 3 2.37 -0.41 -5.79
C ASP A 3 3.13 -0.91 -7.03
N GLU A 4 4.29 -1.53 -6.85
CA GLU A 4 5.03 -2.15 -7.94
C GLU A 4 5.57 -3.51 -7.51
N THR A 5 5.52 -4.46 -8.43
CA THR A 5 6.03 -5.81 -8.19
C THR A 5 7.04 -6.19 -9.26
N PRO A 6 8.19 -6.82 -8.87
CA PRO A 6 9.12 -7.34 -9.84
C PRO A 6 8.50 -8.51 -10.60
N LEU A 7 8.80 -8.59 -11.89
CA LEU A 7 8.48 -9.73 -12.72
C LEU A 7 9.67 -10.08 -13.62
N GLN A 8 9.74 -11.32 -14.03
CA GLN A 8 10.75 -11.81 -14.97
C GLN A 8 10.14 -11.90 -16.35
N VAL A 9 10.80 -11.29 -17.33
CA VAL A 9 10.43 -11.41 -18.74
C VAL A 9 11.55 -12.17 -19.44
N LEU A 10 11.23 -13.36 -19.98
CA LEU A 10 12.24 -14.26 -20.54
C LEU A 10 12.81 -13.77 -21.87
N HIS A 11 11.98 -13.09 -22.67
CA HIS A 11 12.34 -12.61 -24.00
C HIS A 11 12.09 -11.10 -24.12
N GLU A 12 12.97 -10.34 -23.48
CA GLU A 12 12.99 -8.89 -23.58
C GLU A 12 14.12 -8.46 -24.51
N PRO A 13 13.88 -7.63 -25.55
CA PRO A 13 14.94 -7.18 -26.45
C PRO A 13 16.12 -6.59 -25.67
N GLU A 14 17.33 -6.96 -26.06
CA GLU A 14 18.59 -6.44 -25.49
C GLU A 14 18.79 -6.63 -23.98
N ARG A 15 17.94 -7.43 -23.30
CA ARG A 15 18.04 -7.69 -21.87
C ARG A 15 18.19 -9.17 -21.57
N ARG A 16 18.96 -9.48 -20.53
CA ARG A 16 19.12 -10.85 -20.05
C ARG A 16 17.85 -11.32 -19.36
N ALA A 17 17.47 -12.59 -19.56
CA ALA A 17 16.28 -13.19 -18.96
C ALA A 17 16.21 -13.09 -17.41
N GLN A 18 17.36 -12.96 -16.74
CA GLN A 18 17.44 -12.79 -15.28
C GLN A 18 17.21 -11.35 -14.80
N THR A 19 17.15 -10.37 -15.72
CA THR A 19 16.93 -8.97 -15.39
C THR A 19 15.48 -8.79 -14.93
N LYS A 20 15.30 -8.11 -13.80
CA LYS A 20 13.96 -7.82 -13.28
C LYS A 20 13.34 -6.65 -14.01
N SER A 21 12.15 -6.86 -14.53
CA SER A 21 11.23 -5.82 -14.95
C SER A 21 10.14 -5.63 -13.90
N TYR A 22 9.25 -4.68 -14.07
CA TYR A 22 8.29 -4.32 -13.02
C TYR A 22 6.90 -4.11 -13.60
N MET A 23 5.91 -4.59 -12.87
CA MET A 23 4.52 -4.24 -13.09
C MET A 23 4.11 -3.20 -12.04
N TRP A 24 3.77 -2.01 -12.50
CA TRP A 24 3.22 -0.96 -11.69
C TRP A 24 1.70 -1.07 -11.68
N LEU A 25 1.11 -0.97 -10.51
CA LEU A 25 -0.33 -1.00 -10.29
C LEU A 25 -0.78 0.33 -9.71
N PHE A 26 -1.80 0.92 -10.31
CA PHE A 26 -2.46 2.11 -9.80
C PHE A 26 -3.94 1.82 -9.62
N ARG A 27 -4.46 2.10 -8.43
CA ARG A 27 -5.87 1.89 -8.10
C ARG A 27 -6.48 3.18 -7.58
N SER A 28 -7.71 3.50 -8.06
CA SER A 28 -8.51 4.60 -7.51
C SER A 28 -8.78 4.40 -6.02
N GLY A 29 -9.09 5.49 -5.32
CA GLY A 29 -9.62 5.44 -3.96
C GLY A 29 -11.03 4.84 -3.94
N GLU A 30 -11.54 4.63 -2.74
CA GLU A 30 -12.93 4.25 -2.53
C GLU A 30 -13.75 5.53 -2.40
N ASP A 31 -14.21 6.07 -3.52
CA ASP A 31 -14.96 7.32 -3.65
C ASP A 31 -16.45 7.10 -3.94
N GLY A 32 -16.93 5.85 -3.83
CA GLY A 32 -18.30 5.44 -4.15
C GLY A 32 -18.52 5.05 -5.59
N GLY A 33 -17.56 5.32 -6.47
CA GLY A 33 -17.56 4.85 -7.85
C GLY A 33 -16.98 3.43 -8.01
N PRO A 34 -17.09 2.84 -9.21
CA PRO A 34 -16.46 1.57 -9.50
C PRO A 34 -14.92 1.69 -9.38
N PRO A 35 -14.22 0.69 -8.84
CA PRO A 35 -12.77 0.74 -8.72
C PRO A 35 -12.12 0.74 -10.10
N ILE A 36 -11.23 1.70 -10.33
CA ILE A 36 -10.37 1.75 -11.51
C ILE A 36 -9.02 1.16 -11.13
N ILE A 37 -8.58 0.15 -11.86
CA ILE A 37 -7.28 -0.50 -11.66
C ILE A 37 -6.53 -0.43 -12.99
N LEU A 38 -5.35 0.16 -12.96
CA LEU A 38 -4.50 0.33 -14.13
C LEU A 38 -3.15 -0.33 -13.88
N TYR A 39 -2.63 -0.98 -14.92
CA TYR A 39 -1.33 -1.63 -14.90
C TYR A 39 -0.41 -0.96 -15.92
N LYS A 40 0.84 -0.74 -15.52
CA LYS A 40 1.90 -0.25 -16.40
C LYS A 40 3.11 -1.16 -16.27
N TYR A 41 3.51 -1.77 -17.38
CA TYR A 41 4.78 -2.46 -17.46
C TYR A 41 5.92 -1.45 -17.54
N SER A 42 7.06 -1.77 -16.91
CA SER A 42 8.30 -1.01 -17.05
C SER A 42 9.51 -1.90 -16.88
N GLU A 43 10.54 -1.65 -17.65
CA GLU A 43 11.82 -2.34 -17.57
C GLU A 43 12.58 -2.03 -16.28
N THR A 44 12.24 -0.95 -15.60
CA THR A 44 12.96 -0.50 -14.41
C THR A 44 12.00 -0.16 -13.27
N ARG A 45 12.53 -0.16 -12.04
CA ARG A 45 11.83 0.33 -10.85
C ARG A 45 12.01 1.86 -10.67
N ALA A 46 12.49 2.59 -11.65
CA ALA A 46 12.73 4.03 -11.51
C ALA A 46 11.45 4.78 -11.09
N GLY A 47 11.57 5.68 -10.13
CA GLY A 47 10.44 6.48 -9.63
C GLY A 47 9.81 7.38 -10.70
N ASP A 48 10.54 7.65 -11.78
CA ASP A 48 10.05 8.40 -12.92
C ASP A 48 8.86 7.72 -13.60
N ASN A 49 8.76 6.39 -13.51
CA ASN A 49 7.57 5.64 -13.96
C ASN A 49 6.29 6.06 -13.24
N ALA A 50 6.39 6.36 -11.93
CA ALA A 50 5.26 6.86 -11.15
C ALA A 50 4.98 8.33 -11.45
N VAL A 51 6.03 9.15 -11.65
CA VAL A 51 5.89 10.57 -12.03
C VAL A 51 5.16 10.71 -13.36
N ASP A 52 5.59 9.96 -14.37
CA ASP A 52 5.00 10.01 -15.71
C ASP A 52 3.54 9.55 -15.69
N PHE A 53 3.26 8.44 -14.99
CA PHE A 53 1.91 7.89 -14.93
C PHE A 53 0.94 8.79 -14.15
N LEU A 54 1.42 9.39 -13.06
CA LEU A 54 0.64 10.27 -12.18
C LEU A 54 0.79 11.75 -12.55
N HIS A 55 1.22 12.05 -13.76
CA HIS A 55 1.34 13.44 -14.21
C HIS A 55 0.02 14.20 -14.00
N GLY A 56 0.10 15.35 -13.32
CA GLY A 56 -1.08 16.18 -12.99
C GLY A 56 -1.95 15.66 -11.84
N PHE A 57 -1.60 14.52 -11.24
CA PHE A 57 -2.32 14.01 -10.07
C PHE A 57 -2.11 14.92 -8.85
N LYS A 58 -3.21 15.32 -8.22
CA LYS A 58 -3.24 16.06 -6.95
C LYS A 58 -4.09 15.31 -5.96
N GLY A 59 -3.54 14.99 -4.79
CA GLY A 59 -4.29 14.29 -3.75
C GLY A 59 -3.46 13.33 -2.92
N TYR A 60 -4.12 12.39 -2.24
CA TYR A 60 -3.46 11.41 -1.39
C TYR A 60 -3.05 10.18 -2.20
N LEU A 61 -1.75 9.88 -2.19
CA LEU A 61 -1.18 8.68 -2.79
C LEU A 61 -0.80 7.69 -1.70
N MET A 62 -1.62 6.65 -1.52
CA MET A 62 -1.27 5.55 -0.63
C MET A 62 -0.30 4.61 -1.35
N CYS A 63 0.88 4.41 -0.76
CA CYS A 63 1.94 3.54 -1.30
C CYS A 63 2.75 2.92 -0.16
N ASP A 64 3.68 2.05 -0.51
CA ASP A 64 4.68 1.53 0.42
C ASP A 64 5.77 2.55 0.78
N GLY A 65 6.86 2.09 1.41
CA GLY A 65 8.02 2.91 1.78
C GLY A 65 8.99 3.22 0.64
N TYR A 66 8.72 2.81 -0.60
CA TYR A 66 9.65 3.05 -1.71
C TYR A 66 9.83 4.55 -1.99
N SER A 67 11.10 4.99 -1.98
CA SER A 67 11.46 6.40 -2.14
C SER A 67 11.14 6.98 -3.52
N GLY A 68 10.97 6.13 -4.55
CA GLY A 68 10.59 6.56 -5.89
C GLY A 68 9.30 7.36 -5.94
N TYR A 69 8.35 7.07 -5.06
CA TYR A 69 7.10 7.83 -4.96
C TYR A 69 7.27 9.25 -4.40
N ASN A 70 8.42 9.58 -3.79
CA ASN A 70 8.71 10.95 -3.35
C ASN A 70 8.86 11.93 -4.51
N LYS A 71 9.13 11.41 -5.70
CA LYS A 71 9.29 12.21 -6.91
C LYS A 71 7.96 12.71 -7.50
N VAL A 72 6.82 12.12 -7.12
CA VAL A 72 5.51 12.51 -7.66
C VAL A 72 5.13 13.88 -7.11
N PRO A 73 5.09 14.93 -7.94
CA PRO A 73 4.78 16.28 -7.49
C PRO A 73 3.32 16.37 -7.04
N ASP A 74 3.03 17.28 -6.11
CA ASP A 74 1.68 17.59 -5.61
C ASP A 74 0.92 16.40 -4.96
N ALA A 75 1.53 15.22 -4.87
CA ALA A 75 0.96 14.07 -4.17
C ALA A 75 1.30 14.10 -2.67
N LYS A 76 0.27 13.99 -1.84
CA LYS A 76 0.43 13.79 -0.39
C LYS A 76 0.54 12.28 -0.11
N ARG A 77 1.75 11.80 0.15
CA ARG A 77 1.98 10.38 0.43
C ARG A 77 1.33 9.95 1.74
N THR A 78 0.69 8.80 1.71
CA THR A 78 0.20 8.08 2.90
C THR A 78 0.75 6.67 2.90
N ALA A 79 1.16 6.19 4.07
CA ALA A 79 1.70 4.85 4.20
C ALA A 79 0.59 3.79 4.11
N CYS A 80 0.91 2.67 3.48
CA CYS A 80 0.02 1.51 3.42
C CYS A 80 0.20 0.65 4.68
N TRP A 81 -0.83 0.54 5.51
CA TRP A 81 -0.81 -0.26 6.74
C TRP A 81 -0.53 -1.74 6.48
N ALA A 82 -0.95 -2.29 5.35
CA ALA A 82 -0.65 -3.67 4.99
C ALA A 82 0.86 -3.91 4.80
N HIS A 83 1.57 -2.94 4.18
CA HIS A 83 3.02 -3.00 4.04
C HIS A 83 3.73 -2.82 5.39
N ILE A 84 3.30 -1.87 6.22
CA ILE A 84 3.86 -1.69 7.57
C ILE A 84 3.69 -2.96 8.38
N ARG A 85 2.49 -3.56 8.35
CA ARG A 85 2.23 -4.84 9.02
C ARG A 85 3.18 -5.93 8.55
N ARG A 86 3.40 -6.05 7.24
CA ARG A 86 4.33 -7.05 6.68
C ARG A 86 5.75 -6.85 7.22
N TYR A 87 6.26 -5.60 7.22
CA TYR A 87 7.59 -5.31 7.76
C TYR A 87 7.73 -5.71 9.24
N LEU A 88 6.72 -5.42 10.05
CA LEU A 88 6.71 -5.83 11.45
C LEU A 88 6.67 -7.36 11.58
N THR A 89 5.85 -8.04 10.78
CA THR A 89 5.76 -9.51 10.77
C THR A 89 7.08 -10.15 10.35
N ASP A 90 7.75 -9.60 9.35
CA ASP A 90 9.04 -10.10 8.84
C ASP A 90 10.18 -9.90 9.87
N ALA A 91 10.04 -8.92 10.76
CA ALA A 91 10.98 -8.69 11.86
C ALA A 91 10.79 -9.64 13.06
N ILE A 92 9.72 -10.45 13.09
CA ILE A 92 9.48 -11.44 14.14
C ILE A 92 10.28 -12.72 13.84
N PRO A 93 11.07 -13.24 14.79
CA PRO A 93 11.83 -14.47 14.59
C PRO A 93 10.94 -15.65 14.26
N LYS A 94 11.21 -16.32 13.14
CA LYS A 94 10.45 -17.48 12.68
C LYS A 94 10.72 -18.70 13.56
N GLY A 95 9.70 -19.53 13.75
CA GLY A 95 9.83 -20.80 14.49
C GLY A 95 9.96 -20.66 16.02
N LYS A 96 9.78 -19.48 16.56
CA LYS A 96 9.74 -19.22 18.02
C LYS A 96 8.34 -18.79 18.45
N ALA A 97 8.00 -19.00 19.72
CA ALA A 97 6.80 -18.44 20.30
C ALA A 97 6.82 -16.91 20.22
N LEU A 98 5.64 -16.30 20.09
CA LEU A 98 5.53 -14.84 20.04
C LEU A 98 5.93 -14.25 21.40
N ASP A 99 6.89 -13.36 21.37
CA ASP A 99 7.26 -12.54 22.52
C ASP A 99 6.50 -11.21 22.45
N TYR A 100 5.47 -11.09 23.27
CA TYR A 100 4.59 -9.93 23.32
C TYR A 100 5.25 -8.66 23.86
N THR A 101 6.47 -8.74 24.37
CA THR A 101 7.25 -7.57 24.79
C THR A 101 8.00 -6.92 23.63
N GLN A 102 8.15 -7.61 22.50
CA GLN A 102 8.85 -7.10 21.34
C GLN A 102 8.01 -6.02 20.62
N PRO A 103 8.63 -4.87 20.27
CA PRO A 103 7.93 -3.78 19.55
C PRO A 103 7.31 -4.23 18.23
N SER A 104 7.96 -5.13 17.49
CA SER A 104 7.43 -5.67 16.24
C SER A 104 6.12 -6.46 16.41
N VAL A 105 6.05 -7.27 17.48
CA VAL A 105 4.84 -8.03 17.84
C VAL A 105 3.73 -7.08 18.28
N GLN A 106 4.05 -6.12 19.16
CA GLN A 106 3.08 -5.11 19.62
C GLN A 106 2.53 -4.29 18.44
N GLY A 107 3.41 -3.78 17.58
CA GLY A 107 3.00 -3.01 16.40
C GLY A 107 2.12 -3.82 15.45
N MET A 108 2.45 -5.10 15.19
CA MET A 108 1.63 -6.00 14.40
C MET A 108 0.23 -6.18 15.01
N LEU A 109 0.14 -6.37 16.32
CA LEU A 109 -1.13 -6.53 17.03
C LEU A 109 -2.01 -5.27 16.94
N TYR A 110 -1.41 -4.07 17.11
CA TYR A 110 -2.13 -2.81 16.92
C TYR A 110 -2.70 -2.67 15.50
N ILE A 111 -1.93 -3.02 14.48
CA ILE A 111 -2.42 -2.96 13.09
C ILE A 111 -3.53 -3.98 12.85
N ASN A 112 -3.44 -5.19 13.42
CA ASN A 112 -4.51 -6.18 13.35
C ASN A 112 -5.81 -5.66 13.99
N GLN A 113 -5.71 -4.94 15.14
CA GLN A 113 -6.87 -4.31 15.76
C GLN A 113 -7.47 -3.21 14.89
N LEU A 114 -6.65 -2.39 14.22
CA LEU A 114 -7.11 -1.38 13.27
C LEU A 114 -7.87 -2.01 12.09
N PHE A 115 -7.36 -3.09 11.52
CA PHE A 115 -8.04 -3.80 10.45
C PHE A 115 -9.36 -4.42 10.93
N HIS A 116 -9.35 -5.10 12.07
CA HIS A 116 -10.58 -5.64 12.65
C HIS A 116 -11.63 -4.56 12.90
N LEU A 117 -11.21 -3.40 13.43
CA LEU A 117 -12.10 -2.26 13.65
C LEU A 117 -12.69 -1.74 12.33
N GLU A 118 -11.88 -1.65 11.29
CA GLU A 118 -12.32 -1.24 9.96
C GLU A 118 -13.36 -2.21 9.39
N ASP A 119 -13.13 -3.53 9.52
CA ASP A 119 -14.06 -4.56 9.08
C ASP A 119 -15.41 -4.44 9.81
N VAL A 120 -15.39 -4.24 11.13
CA VAL A 120 -16.60 -4.02 11.95
C VAL A 120 -17.34 -2.76 11.53
N ILE A 121 -16.63 -1.66 11.22
CA ILE A 121 -17.25 -0.42 10.76
C ILE A 121 -17.90 -0.63 9.39
N ARG A 122 -17.19 -1.24 8.45
CA ARG A 122 -17.69 -1.49 7.09
C ARG A 122 -18.83 -2.49 7.03
N SER A 123 -18.90 -3.42 7.95
CA SER A 123 -20.05 -4.34 8.06
C SER A 123 -21.33 -3.63 8.52
N LYS A 124 -21.21 -2.50 9.23
CA LYS A 124 -22.33 -1.76 9.82
C LYS A 124 -22.78 -0.55 9.00
N TYR A 125 -21.86 0.05 8.26
CA TYR A 125 -22.08 1.32 7.58
C TYR A 125 -21.65 1.23 6.11
N SER A 126 -22.51 1.69 5.20
CA SER A 126 -22.24 1.66 3.75
C SER A 126 -21.88 3.03 3.18
N SER A 127 -22.26 4.14 3.84
CA SER A 127 -21.95 5.48 3.36
C SER A 127 -20.63 6.00 3.90
N PHE A 128 -19.91 6.78 3.10
CA PHE A 128 -18.62 7.38 3.49
C PHE A 128 -18.72 8.24 4.73
N ASP A 129 -19.76 9.05 4.84
CA ASP A 129 -19.94 9.95 5.99
C ASP A 129 -20.18 9.16 7.29
N ALA A 130 -20.98 8.09 7.23
CA ALA A 130 -21.21 7.23 8.38
C ALA A 130 -19.93 6.48 8.80
N ILE A 131 -19.17 5.95 7.83
CA ILE A 131 -17.87 5.31 8.08
C ILE A 131 -16.88 6.31 8.69
N LYS A 132 -16.78 7.50 8.13
CA LYS A 132 -15.92 8.57 8.64
C LYS A 132 -16.28 8.95 10.08
N LYS A 133 -17.57 9.14 10.37
CA LYS A 133 -18.07 9.44 11.71
C LYS A 133 -17.73 8.32 12.69
N ALA A 134 -17.99 7.06 12.34
CA ALA A 134 -17.71 5.91 13.18
C ALA A 134 -16.20 5.76 13.49
N ARG A 135 -15.33 6.06 12.54
CA ARG A 135 -13.86 6.06 12.75
C ARG A 135 -13.44 7.15 13.76
N LEU A 136 -14.05 8.34 13.70
CA LEU A 136 -13.76 9.44 14.62
C LEU A 136 -14.24 9.16 16.04
N GLU A 137 -15.43 8.58 16.21
CA GLU A 137 -16.00 8.26 17.52
C GLU A 137 -15.20 7.17 18.27
N LYS A 138 -14.63 6.20 17.55
CA LYS A 138 -13.81 5.14 18.17
C LYS A 138 -12.36 5.55 18.45
N LYS A 139 -11.90 6.68 17.92
CA LYS A 139 -10.58 7.23 18.20
C LYS A 139 -10.48 7.90 19.58
N SER A 140 -11.61 8.15 20.23
CA SER A 140 -11.72 8.83 21.54
C SER A 140 -11.81 7.85 22.73
N ARG A 141 -11.58 6.56 22.52
CA ARG A 141 -11.47 5.50 23.54
C ARG A 141 -10.15 4.75 23.40
#